data_dd272c554a8317791b5a55a4989a8c57
#
_entry.id   dd272c554a8317791b5a55a4989a8c57
#
_cell.length_a   1.000
_cell.length_b   1.000
_cell.length_c   1.000
_cell.angle_alpha   90.00
_cell.angle_beta   90.00
_cell.angle_gamma   90.00
#
_symmetry.space_group_name_H-M   'P 1'
#
loop_
_entity.id
_entity.type
_entity.pdbx_description
1 polymer ?
#
loop_
_entity_poly.entity_id
_entity_poly.type
_entity_poly.pdbx_seq_one_letter_code
_entity_poly.pdbx_strand_id
1 'polypeptide(L)' 'ELYPKIGLQLKEDAFAAARNDDGSYVCAGCGEVFPTRLFLQVDHIVPMAKGGLSVPDNLQVLCRTCNQRKGDH' A
#
# COMPACT_ATOMS: atom_id res chain seq x y z
N GLU A 1 17.24 -13.71 -1.67
CA GLU A 1 16.07 -12.85 -1.81
C GLU A 1 15.74 -12.67 -3.27
N LEU A 2 14.63 -13.19 -3.69
CA LEU A 2 14.26 -13.13 -5.10
C LEU A 2 13.59 -11.81 -5.49
N TYR A 3 12.97 -11.15 -4.52
CA TYR A 3 12.23 -9.92 -4.77
C TYR A 3 12.69 -8.85 -3.81
N PRO A 4 12.97 -7.64 -4.30
CA PRO A 4 13.29 -6.55 -3.39
C PRO A 4 12.09 -6.22 -2.52
N LYS A 5 12.34 -6.09 -1.23
CA LYS A 5 11.30 -5.68 -0.30
C LYS A 5 11.08 -4.18 -0.41
N ILE A 6 9.86 -3.77 -0.08
CA ILE A 6 9.59 -2.34 0.05
C ILE A 6 10.31 -1.86 1.29
N GLY A 7 11.21 -0.90 1.14
CA GLY A 7 11.98 -0.37 2.25
C GLY A 7 11.11 0.40 3.23
N LEU A 8 11.60 0.55 4.45
CA LEU A 8 10.86 1.22 5.51
C LEU A 8 10.48 2.64 5.11
N GLN A 9 11.40 3.38 4.51
CA GLN A 9 11.13 4.76 4.11
C GLN A 9 10.02 4.83 3.07
N LEU A 10 10.03 3.92 2.09
CA LEU A 10 8.98 3.88 1.09
C LEU A 10 7.63 3.55 1.69
N LYS A 11 7.60 2.65 2.67
CA LYS A 11 6.36 2.34 3.39
C LYS A 11 5.83 3.55 4.13
N GLU A 12 6.71 4.25 4.85
CA GLU A 12 6.30 5.44 5.59
C GLU A 12 5.78 6.53 4.64
N ASP A 13 6.44 6.71 3.51
CA ASP A 13 6.00 7.68 2.51
C ASP A 13 4.63 7.31 1.94
N ALA A 14 4.40 6.02 1.67
CA ALA A 14 3.12 5.57 1.16
C ALA A 14 2.00 5.80 2.17
N PHE A 15 2.24 5.47 3.45
CA PHE A 15 1.26 5.72 4.49
C PHE A 15 1.02 7.21 4.68
N ALA A 16 2.07 8.03 4.61
CA ALA A 16 1.90 9.48 4.72
C ALA A 16 1.00 10.03 3.60
N ALA A 17 1.15 9.50 2.39
CA ALA A 17 0.32 9.91 1.26
C ALA A 17 -1.14 9.49 1.42
N ALA A 18 -1.40 8.40 2.15
CA ALA A 18 -2.75 7.90 2.40
C ALA A 18 -3.40 8.50 3.64
N ARG A 19 -2.64 9.29 4.40
CA ARG A 19 -3.10 9.82 5.68
C ARG A 19 -3.95 11.07 5.47
N ASN A 20 -5.09 11.10 6.14
CA ASN A 20 -5.96 12.26 6.17
C ASN A 20 -5.52 13.25 7.25
N ASP A 21 -6.07 14.46 7.21
CA ASP A 21 -5.69 15.52 8.16
C ASP A 21 -5.98 15.14 9.61
N ASP A 22 -7.01 14.30 9.83
CA ASP A 22 -7.39 13.88 11.18
C ASP A 22 -6.59 12.69 11.70
N GLY A 23 -5.61 12.23 10.93
CA GLY A 23 -4.77 11.09 11.32
C GLY A 23 -5.29 9.74 10.90
N SER A 24 -6.45 9.67 10.26
CA SER A 24 -6.96 8.42 9.70
C SER A 24 -6.30 8.15 8.35
N TYR A 25 -6.51 6.93 7.84
CA TYR A 25 -5.92 6.48 6.57
C TYR A 25 -7.01 5.98 5.65
N VAL A 26 -6.83 6.18 4.35
CA VAL A 26 -7.81 5.74 3.36
C VAL A 26 -7.23 4.60 2.51
N CYS A 27 -8.04 3.56 2.31
CA CYS A 27 -7.69 2.45 1.41
C CYS A 27 -7.83 2.93 -0.04
N ALA A 28 -6.77 2.76 -0.83
CA ALA A 28 -6.80 3.18 -2.23
C ALA A 28 -7.76 2.32 -3.07
N GLY A 29 -8.07 1.11 -2.61
CA GLY A 29 -8.92 0.20 -3.36
C GLY A 29 -10.40 0.46 -3.19
N CYS A 30 -10.87 0.57 -1.95
CA CYS A 30 -12.30 0.69 -1.66
C CYS A 30 -12.69 2.06 -1.10
N GLY A 31 -11.72 2.90 -0.77
CA GLY A 31 -11.99 4.22 -0.21
C GLY A 31 -12.41 4.23 1.24
N GLU A 32 -12.41 3.08 1.90
CA GLU A 32 -12.78 3.02 3.30
C GLU A 32 -11.71 3.69 4.17
N VAL A 33 -12.17 4.37 5.22
CA VAL A 33 -11.29 5.12 6.12
C VAL A 33 -11.06 4.30 7.39
N PHE A 34 -9.80 4.20 7.81
CA PHE A 34 -9.40 3.44 8.99
C PHE A 34 -8.73 4.35 10.00
N PRO A 35 -9.02 4.16 11.30
CA PRO A 35 -8.43 5.02 12.33
C PRO A 35 -6.94 4.82 12.54
N THR A 36 -6.40 3.66 12.14
CA THR A 36 -4.97 3.36 12.26
C THR A 36 -4.49 2.63 11.02
N ARG A 37 -3.18 2.59 10.85
CA ARG A 37 -2.57 1.87 9.74
C ARG A 37 -2.44 0.36 10.00
N LEU A 38 -2.86 -0.11 11.15
CA LEU A 38 -2.70 -1.52 11.53
C LEU A 38 -3.45 -2.47 10.59
N PHE A 39 -4.54 -2.00 9.98
CA PHE A 39 -5.36 -2.81 9.08
C PHE A 39 -4.99 -2.60 7.63
N LEU A 40 -3.90 -1.90 7.36
CA LEU A 40 -3.52 -1.50 6.01
C LEU A 40 -2.12 -2.02 5.69
N GLN A 41 -1.90 -2.25 4.39
CA GLN A 41 -0.62 -2.73 3.90
C GLN A 41 -0.23 -1.93 2.67
N VAL A 42 1.07 -1.75 2.45
CA VAL A 42 1.59 -1.13 1.23
C VAL A 42 1.72 -2.21 0.17
N ASP A 43 1.23 -1.93 -1.00
CA ASP A 43 1.16 -2.88 -2.10
C ASP A 43 1.65 -2.23 -3.39
N HIS A 44 2.16 -3.06 -4.31
CA HIS A 44 2.56 -2.58 -5.64
C HIS A 44 1.33 -2.49 -6.53
N ILE A 45 1.13 -1.34 -7.17
CA ILE A 45 0.01 -1.17 -8.12
C ILE A 45 0.19 -2.14 -9.28
N VAL A 46 1.38 -2.12 -9.90
CA VAL A 46 1.78 -3.15 -10.85
C VAL A 46 2.62 -4.15 -10.10
N PRO A 47 2.21 -5.44 -10.05
CA PRO A 47 2.95 -6.45 -9.31
C PRO A 47 4.38 -6.59 -9.81
N MET A 48 5.28 -6.92 -8.90
CA MET A 48 6.69 -7.13 -9.27
C MET A 48 6.84 -8.23 -10.30
N ALA A 49 6.00 -9.27 -10.23
CA ALA A 49 6.01 -10.35 -11.20
C ALA A 49 5.69 -9.86 -12.62
N LYS A 50 5.05 -8.70 -12.74
CA LYS A 50 4.71 -8.08 -14.03
C LYS A 50 5.59 -6.88 -14.34
N GLY A 51 6.74 -6.76 -13.68
CA GLY A 51 7.68 -5.70 -13.93
C GLY A 51 7.51 -4.45 -13.08
N GLY A 52 6.66 -4.51 -12.06
CA GLY A 52 6.45 -3.36 -11.18
C GLY A 52 7.67 -3.05 -10.35
N LEU A 53 7.92 -1.77 -10.12
CA LEU A 53 9.05 -1.32 -9.34
C LEU A 53 8.61 -0.82 -7.98
N SER A 54 9.52 -0.88 -6.99
CA SER A 54 9.29 -0.32 -5.67
C SER A 54 9.66 1.16 -5.68
N VAL A 55 8.78 1.95 -6.28
CA VAL A 55 8.93 3.40 -6.37
C VAL A 55 7.61 4.04 -5.92
N PRO A 56 7.64 5.30 -5.45
CA PRO A 56 6.44 5.93 -4.90
C PRO A 56 5.22 5.87 -5.82
N ASP A 57 5.42 6.06 -7.11
CA ASP A 57 4.32 6.09 -8.08
C ASP A 57 3.68 4.71 -8.27
N ASN A 58 4.34 3.66 -7.85
CA ASN A 58 3.83 2.29 -8.00
C ASN A 58 3.42 1.67 -6.67
N LEU A 59 3.32 2.45 -5.62
CA LEU A 59 2.93 1.96 -4.31
C LEU A 59 1.59 2.54 -3.91
N GLN A 60 0.79 1.73 -3.21
CA GLN A 60 -0.51 2.15 -2.71
C GLN A 60 -0.76 1.49 -1.37
N VAL A 61 -1.68 2.07 -0.59
CA VAL A 61 -2.08 1.52 0.69
C VAL A 61 -3.43 0.84 0.52
N LEU A 62 -3.49 -0.44 0.83
CA LEU A 62 -4.72 -1.23 0.72
C LEU A 62 -5.10 -1.84 2.06
N CYS A 63 -6.40 -1.91 2.32
CA CYS A 63 -6.88 -2.68 3.45
C CYS A 63 -6.72 -4.17 3.15
N ARG A 64 -6.82 -4.98 4.20
CA ARG A 64 -6.62 -6.42 4.08
C ARG A 64 -7.53 -7.04 3.03
N THR A 65 -8.80 -6.64 3.02
CA THR A 65 -9.78 -7.17 2.07
C THR A 65 -9.41 -6.85 0.63
N CYS A 66 -9.06 -5.60 0.35
CA CYS A 66 -8.66 -5.21 -0.99
C CYS A 66 -7.37 -5.88 -1.42
N ASN A 67 -6.43 -6.02 -0.49
CA ASN A 67 -5.18 -6.70 -0.76
C ASN A 67 -5.41 -8.16 -1.12
N GLN A 68 -6.30 -8.84 -0.40
CA GLN A 68 -6.64 -10.22 -0.69
C GLN A 68 -7.40 -10.36 -2.01
N ARG A 69 -8.30 -9.43 -2.31
CA ARG A 69 -9.03 -9.42 -3.57
C ARG A 69 -8.13 -9.27 -4.78
N LYS A 70 -7.14 -8.42 -4.65
CA LYS A 70 -6.16 -8.21 -5.71
C LYS A 70 -5.45 -9.51 -6.02
N GLY A 71 -5.11 -10.28 -4.99
CA GLY A 71 -4.70 -11.67 -5.08
C GLY A 71 -3.35 -11.93 -5.70
N ASP A 72 -2.94 -11.14 -6.64
CA ASP A 72 -1.74 -11.37 -7.42
C ASP A 72 -0.70 -10.32 -7.05
N HIS A 73 0.07 -10.64 -6.04
CA HIS A 73 1.05 -9.70 -5.50
C HIS A 73 2.43 -9.97 -6.02
#